data_4d9b050f4670dd0e507f84eb1fdc02a7
#
_entry.id   4d9b050f4670dd0e507f84eb1fdc02a7
#
_cell.length_a   1.000
_cell.length_b   1.000
_cell.length_c   1.000
_cell.angle_alpha   90.00
_cell.angle_beta   90.00
_cell.angle_gamma   90.00
#
_symmetry.space_group_name_H-M   'P 1'
#
loop_
_entity.id
_entity.type
_entity.pdbx_description
1 polymer ?
#
loop_
_entity_poly.entity_id
_entity_poly.type
_entity_poly.pdbx_seq_one_letter_code
_entity_poly.pdbx_strand_id
1 'polypeptide(L)'
;MTHEHNCNCGHDHEAPIMDKYHEAFTKFDPAEGEETVHKHVASILELHEKENFNADTLKKIHGLIDLTSLTSIDTKESIWRMVDRVNDFEGTRPDVPNVAAICTYPIFVDTVKQALTAQNVKIASVCGGFPSSQTFVEVKIAETAMAVMSGAEEIDIVMNLGYFLEENYEELVAEIQEVKDSCREGKLKVILETGALCTPDNIQKAAILAMYSGADFIKTSTGKGYPGATPEAVYTMCQTIKKYHEITGEKVGIKVSGGVRTAEDAVKYYTIVKEVLGNDWLNNDLFRIGASNLMADIEHRLGE
;
A
#
# COMPACT_ATOMS: atom_id res chain seq x y z
N MET A 1 -11.14 -52.33 56.30
CA MET A 1 -11.06 -52.52 54.83
C MET A 1 -11.50 -51.21 54.24
N THR A 2 -10.52 -50.34 53.92
CA THR A 2 -10.72 -49.02 53.27
C THR A 2 -10.40 -49.15 51.80
N HIS A 3 -11.42 -48.96 50.96
CA HIS A 3 -11.23 -48.91 49.51
C HIS A 3 -10.88 -47.47 49.13
N GLU A 4 -9.65 -47.26 48.72
CA GLU A 4 -9.23 -46.03 48.00
C GLU A 4 -9.67 -46.16 46.54
N HIS A 5 -10.58 -45.29 46.11
CA HIS A 5 -10.88 -45.06 44.70
C HIS A 5 -9.93 -43.99 44.16
N ASN A 6 -8.97 -44.44 43.38
CA ASN A 6 -8.08 -43.58 42.61
C ASN A 6 -8.77 -43.22 41.27
N CYS A 7 -9.43 -42.05 41.20
CA CYS A 7 -9.94 -41.49 39.94
C CYS A 7 -8.83 -40.71 39.23
N ASN A 8 -8.17 -41.35 38.29
CA ASN A 8 -7.24 -40.70 37.39
C ASN A 8 -8.05 -40.10 36.24
N CYS A 9 -8.54 -38.86 36.38
CA CYS A 9 -9.13 -38.10 35.32
C CYS A 9 -7.97 -37.45 34.56
N GLY A 10 -7.46 -38.14 33.53
CA GLY A 10 -6.60 -37.53 32.51
C GLY A 10 -7.42 -36.49 31.75
N HIS A 11 -7.21 -35.23 32.05
CA HIS A 11 -7.62 -34.14 31.16
C HIS A 11 -6.59 -34.11 30.05
N ASP A 12 -6.93 -34.73 28.91
CA ASP A 12 -6.28 -34.44 27.65
C ASP A 12 -6.58 -32.96 27.36
N HIS A 13 -5.62 -32.10 27.66
CA HIS A 13 -5.63 -30.75 27.11
C HIS A 13 -5.40 -30.87 25.62
N GLU A 14 -6.49 -31.00 24.87
CA GLU A 14 -6.43 -30.74 23.44
C GLU A 14 -5.81 -29.34 23.26
N ALA A 15 -4.72 -29.27 22.50
CA ALA A 15 -4.13 -27.97 22.15
C ALA A 15 -5.24 -27.12 21.52
N PRO A 16 -5.36 -25.83 21.86
CA PRO A 16 -6.38 -24.98 21.29
C PRO A 16 -6.29 -25.05 19.78
N ILE A 17 -7.42 -25.34 19.12
CA ILE A 17 -7.49 -25.37 17.65
C ILE A 17 -7.16 -23.94 17.18
N MET A 18 -6.02 -23.80 16.51
CA MET A 18 -5.57 -22.53 15.94
C MET A 18 -6.54 -22.15 14.83
N ASP A 19 -7.04 -20.90 14.82
CA ASP A 19 -7.88 -20.44 13.73
C ASP A 19 -7.07 -20.27 12.43
N LYS A 20 -7.79 -20.15 11.31
CA LYS A 20 -7.20 -20.06 9.95
C LYS A 20 -6.25 -18.85 9.78
N TYR A 21 -6.44 -17.79 10.54
CA TYR A 21 -5.63 -16.57 10.45
C TYR A 21 -4.31 -16.76 11.16
N HIS A 22 -4.34 -17.29 12.38
CA HIS A 22 -3.13 -17.65 13.11
C HIS A 22 -2.35 -18.75 12.39
N GLU A 23 -3.02 -19.71 11.76
CA GLU A 23 -2.36 -20.68 10.88
C GLU A 23 -1.67 -20.01 9.69
N ALA A 24 -2.29 -18.99 9.09
CA ALA A 24 -1.66 -18.24 8.00
C ALA A 24 -0.38 -17.54 8.47
N PHE A 25 -0.38 -16.94 9.67
CA PHE A 25 0.82 -16.29 10.22
C PHE A 25 1.97 -17.27 10.43
N THR A 26 1.70 -18.53 10.81
CA THR A 26 2.76 -19.53 11.03
C THR A 26 3.52 -19.94 9.75
N LYS A 27 2.99 -19.61 8.56
CA LYS A 27 3.67 -19.84 7.28
C LYS A 27 4.78 -18.82 7.00
N PHE A 28 4.79 -17.74 7.77
CA PHE A 28 5.80 -16.69 7.69
C PHE A 28 6.79 -16.82 8.82
N ASP A 29 8.05 -16.45 8.56
CA ASP A 29 9.01 -16.31 9.63
C ASP A 29 8.55 -15.18 10.57
N PRO A 30 8.82 -15.26 11.88
CA PRO A 30 8.49 -14.18 12.80
C PRO A 30 9.10 -12.85 12.33
N ALA A 31 8.35 -11.76 12.49
CA ALA A 31 8.86 -10.44 12.15
C ALA A 31 10.18 -10.15 12.90
N GLU A 32 11.11 -9.54 12.19
CA GLU A 32 12.36 -9.10 12.82
C GLU A 32 12.06 -8.01 13.86
N GLY A 33 12.81 -8.00 14.95
CA GLY A 33 12.70 -6.95 15.96
C GLY A 33 13.16 -5.59 15.41
N GLU A 34 12.62 -4.50 15.95
CA GLU A 34 12.85 -3.12 15.49
C GLU A 34 14.34 -2.78 15.30
N GLU A 35 15.20 -3.17 16.26
CA GLU A 35 16.64 -2.91 16.17
C GLU A 35 17.29 -3.65 14.99
N THR A 36 16.85 -4.86 14.69
CA THR A 36 17.34 -5.66 13.56
C THR A 36 16.90 -5.04 12.24
N VAL A 37 15.62 -4.68 12.13
CA VAL A 37 15.06 -3.99 10.96
C VAL A 37 15.83 -2.69 10.70
N HIS A 38 16.05 -1.88 11.74
CA HIS A 38 16.82 -0.64 11.62
C HIS A 38 18.24 -0.86 11.10
N LYS A 39 18.95 -1.88 11.60
CA LYS A 39 20.30 -2.23 11.12
C LYS A 39 20.31 -2.68 9.66
N HIS A 40 19.34 -3.49 9.25
CA HIS A 40 19.24 -3.93 7.85
C HIS A 40 18.95 -2.76 6.91
N VAL A 41 18.00 -1.91 7.27
CA VAL A 41 17.66 -0.70 6.51
C VAL A 41 18.87 0.23 6.39
N ALA A 42 19.56 0.51 7.50
CA ALA A 42 20.74 1.35 7.50
C ALA A 42 21.84 0.78 6.58
N SER A 43 22.09 -0.52 6.64
CA SER A 43 23.07 -1.19 5.78
C SER A 43 22.69 -1.12 4.30
N ILE A 44 21.42 -1.36 3.95
CA ILE A 44 20.95 -1.26 2.56
C ILE A 44 21.16 0.15 2.01
N LEU A 45 20.75 1.16 2.77
CA LEU A 45 20.86 2.56 2.33
C LEU A 45 22.34 3.00 2.24
N GLU A 46 23.17 2.67 3.22
CA GLU A 46 24.59 2.99 3.19
C GLU A 46 25.31 2.41 1.96
N LEU A 47 24.98 1.19 1.58
CA LEU A 47 25.63 0.48 0.48
C LEU A 47 25.09 0.90 -0.90
N HIS A 48 23.80 1.18 -1.04
CA HIS A 48 23.14 1.21 -2.35
C HIS A 48 22.40 2.53 -2.68
N GLU A 49 22.08 3.40 -1.70
CA GLU A 49 21.31 4.62 -1.97
C GLU A 49 22.03 5.54 -2.94
N LYS A 50 23.35 5.74 -2.74
CA LYS A 50 24.14 6.65 -3.56
C LYS A 50 24.23 6.22 -5.02
N GLU A 51 24.35 4.92 -5.30
CA GLU A 51 24.41 4.40 -6.67
C GLU A 51 23.05 4.51 -7.38
N ASN A 52 21.97 4.40 -6.62
CA ASN A 52 20.60 4.53 -7.12
C ASN A 52 20.17 6.00 -7.30
N PHE A 53 20.92 6.96 -6.79
CA PHE A 53 20.64 8.39 -7.00
C PHE A 53 21.24 8.87 -8.32
N ASN A 54 20.58 8.57 -9.42
CA ASN A 54 21.00 8.92 -10.78
C ASN A 54 19.80 9.23 -11.68
N ALA A 55 20.04 9.85 -12.84
CA ALA A 55 18.98 10.29 -13.75
C ALA A 55 18.08 9.13 -14.24
N ASP A 56 18.62 7.95 -14.52
CA ASP A 56 17.82 6.82 -15.01
C ASP A 56 16.87 6.29 -13.92
N THR A 57 17.31 6.27 -12.67
CA THR A 57 16.45 5.93 -11.53
C THR A 57 15.38 6.99 -11.30
N LEU A 58 15.72 8.29 -11.41
CA LEU A 58 14.73 9.35 -11.28
C LEU A 58 13.66 9.28 -12.36
N LYS A 59 14.02 8.99 -13.62
CA LYS A 59 13.07 8.75 -14.69
C LYS A 59 12.14 7.57 -14.37
N LYS A 60 12.68 6.45 -13.88
CA LYS A 60 11.87 5.31 -13.45
C LYS A 60 10.91 5.69 -12.32
N ILE A 61 11.41 6.39 -11.30
CA ILE A 61 10.60 6.84 -10.16
C ILE A 61 9.45 7.75 -10.62
N HIS A 62 9.68 8.62 -11.60
CA HIS A 62 8.63 9.46 -12.19
C HIS A 62 7.45 8.61 -12.68
N GLY A 63 7.73 7.52 -13.40
CA GLY A 63 6.74 6.56 -13.87
C GLY A 63 6.09 5.68 -12.80
N LEU A 64 6.52 5.79 -11.53
CA LEU A 64 5.94 5.08 -10.39
C LEU A 64 5.05 5.98 -9.52
N ILE A 65 4.95 7.27 -9.85
CA ILE A 65 4.20 8.24 -9.04
C ILE A 65 2.70 8.04 -9.23
N ASP A 66 1.97 7.89 -8.12
CA ASP A 66 0.55 8.20 -8.05
C ASP A 66 0.42 9.66 -7.62
N LEU A 67 0.23 10.57 -8.60
CA LEU A 67 0.06 12.00 -8.35
C LEU A 67 -1.24 12.23 -7.58
N THR A 68 -1.12 12.70 -6.35
CA THR A 68 -2.21 12.65 -5.37
C THR A 68 -2.64 14.03 -4.90
N SER A 69 -3.94 14.31 -4.95
CA SER A 69 -4.57 15.39 -4.21
C SER A 69 -5.74 14.86 -3.39
N LEU A 70 -5.63 15.03 -2.06
CA LEU A 70 -6.60 14.56 -1.05
C LEU A 70 -6.76 15.64 0.03
N THR A 71 -7.07 16.85 -0.37
CA THR A 71 -7.33 17.94 0.56
C THR A 71 -8.82 18.26 0.65
N SER A 72 -9.30 18.69 1.81
CA SER A 72 -10.71 19.08 2.00
C SER A 72 -11.13 20.31 1.20
N ILE A 73 -10.14 21.02 0.63
CA ILE A 73 -10.37 22.22 -0.21
C ILE A 73 -10.22 21.93 -1.69
N ASP A 74 -10.07 20.64 -2.11
CA ASP A 74 -10.04 20.30 -3.52
C ASP A 74 -11.34 20.69 -4.21
N THR A 75 -11.22 21.20 -5.40
CA THR A 75 -12.34 21.60 -6.28
C THR A 75 -12.18 20.96 -7.63
N LYS A 76 -13.26 20.90 -8.43
CA LYS A 76 -13.17 20.41 -9.82
C LYS A 76 -12.10 21.16 -10.62
N GLU A 77 -11.97 22.47 -10.41
CA GLU A 77 -10.97 23.29 -11.09
C GLU A 77 -9.54 22.97 -10.65
N SER A 78 -9.29 22.74 -9.35
CA SER A 78 -7.96 22.38 -8.86
C SER A 78 -7.53 21.00 -9.36
N ILE A 79 -8.46 20.04 -9.41
CA ILE A 79 -8.21 18.71 -9.96
C ILE A 79 -7.98 18.78 -11.46
N TRP A 80 -8.79 19.55 -12.19
CA TRP A 80 -8.59 19.74 -13.63
C TRP A 80 -7.18 20.28 -13.94
N ARG A 81 -6.75 21.31 -13.25
CA ARG A 81 -5.38 21.86 -13.40
C ARG A 81 -4.28 20.85 -13.07
N MET A 82 -4.51 19.97 -12.09
CA MET A 82 -3.58 18.88 -11.79
C MET A 82 -3.49 17.89 -12.97
N VAL A 83 -4.60 17.56 -13.60
CA VAL A 83 -4.66 16.68 -14.77
C VAL A 83 -4.01 17.34 -15.98
N ASP A 84 -4.26 18.64 -16.21
CA ASP A 84 -3.64 19.38 -17.32
C ASP A 84 -2.11 19.31 -17.25
N ARG A 85 -1.50 19.42 -16.06
CA ARG A 85 -0.05 19.26 -15.90
C ARG A 85 0.44 17.89 -16.37
N VAL A 86 -0.33 16.83 -16.10
CA VAL A 86 0.00 15.46 -16.56
C VAL A 86 -0.15 15.33 -18.05
N ASN A 87 -1.18 15.97 -18.64
CA ASN A 87 -1.38 16.02 -20.08
C ASN A 87 -0.26 16.80 -20.79
N ASP A 88 0.09 17.98 -20.25
CA ASP A 88 1.14 18.86 -20.82
C ASP A 88 2.52 18.18 -20.75
N PHE A 89 2.76 17.33 -19.76
CA PHE A 89 4.01 16.58 -19.66
C PHE A 89 4.16 15.54 -20.78
N GLU A 90 3.05 14.96 -21.25
CA GLU A 90 3.09 13.95 -22.30
C GLU A 90 3.71 14.52 -23.60
N GLY A 91 4.76 13.89 -24.07
CA GLY A 91 5.46 14.29 -25.28
C GLY A 91 6.52 15.40 -25.12
N THR A 92 6.57 16.09 -23.97
CA THR A 92 7.65 17.07 -23.67
C THR A 92 8.97 16.37 -23.40
N ARG A 93 8.92 15.22 -22.74
CA ARG A 93 10.07 14.39 -22.37
C ARG A 93 9.83 12.93 -22.75
N PRO A 94 10.01 12.55 -24.02
CA PRO A 94 9.76 11.18 -24.48
C PRO A 94 10.68 10.13 -23.87
N ASP A 95 11.75 10.57 -23.20
CA ASP A 95 12.69 9.73 -22.45
C ASP A 95 12.29 9.52 -20.97
N VAL A 96 11.21 10.16 -20.50
CA VAL A 96 10.68 10.06 -19.14
C VAL A 96 9.25 9.56 -19.20
N PRO A 97 8.92 8.41 -18.59
CA PRO A 97 7.54 7.95 -18.53
C PRO A 97 6.68 8.92 -17.71
N ASN A 98 5.42 9.13 -18.12
CA ASN A 98 4.48 9.92 -17.34
C ASN A 98 4.17 9.25 -15.99
N VAL A 99 3.49 9.96 -15.07
CA VAL A 99 3.08 9.40 -13.78
C VAL A 99 2.22 8.15 -13.97
N ALA A 100 2.25 7.23 -13.00
CA ALA A 100 1.51 5.97 -13.09
C ALA A 100 0.01 6.16 -12.95
N ALA A 101 -0.41 7.07 -12.06
CA ALA A 101 -1.82 7.35 -11.80
C ALA A 101 -2.05 8.77 -11.27
N ILE A 102 -3.30 9.22 -11.40
CA ILE A 102 -3.84 10.37 -10.68
C ILE A 102 -4.78 9.83 -9.60
N CYS A 103 -4.52 10.19 -8.33
CA CYS A 103 -5.27 9.71 -7.18
C CYS A 103 -6.03 10.87 -6.51
N THR A 104 -7.37 10.72 -6.41
CA THR A 104 -8.27 11.76 -5.89
C THR A 104 -9.35 11.18 -4.97
N TYR A 105 -10.18 12.05 -4.40
CA TYR A 105 -11.46 11.64 -3.79
C TYR A 105 -12.46 11.14 -4.84
N PRO A 106 -13.39 10.24 -4.49
CA PRO A 106 -14.30 9.60 -5.44
C PRO A 106 -15.16 10.58 -6.23
N ILE A 107 -15.57 11.70 -5.65
CA ILE A 107 -16.38 12.74 -6.32
C ILE A 107 -15.66 13.42 -7.49
N PHE A 108 -14.35 13.29 -7.60
CA PHE A 108 -13.54 13.90 -8.67
C PHE A 108 -13.11 12.90 -9.76
N VAL A 109 -13.42 11.62 -9.62
CA VAL A 109 -13.05 10.59 -10.61
C VAL A 109 -13.56 10.96 -12.01
N ASP A 110 -14.84 11.36 -12.12
CA ASP A 110 -15.43 11.80 -13.39
C ASP A 110 -14.73 13.05 -13.96
N THR A 111 -14.31 13.97 -13.09
CA THR A 111 -13.52 15.15 -13.51
C THR A 111 -12.16 14.76 -14.09
N VAL A 112 -11.44 13.83 -13.43
CA VAL A 112 -10.18 13.29 -13.95
C VAL A 112 -10.40 12.60 -15.30
N LYS A 113 -11.43 11.74 -15.40
CA LYS A 113 -11.77 11.01 -16.62
C LYS A 113 -12.06 11.93 -17.80
N GLN A 114 -12.77 13.06 -17.56
CA GLN A 114 -13.08 14.03 -18.60
C GLN A 114 -11.86 14.85 -19.04
N ALA A 115 -10.95 15.14 -18.11
CA ALA A 115 -9.79 15.98 -18.37
C ALA A 115 -8.58 15.23 -18.90
N LEU A 116 -8.42 13.92 -18.54
CA LEU A 116 -7.22 13.15 -18.84
C LEU A 116 -7.15 12.73 -20.31
N THR A 117 -6.11 13.18 -21.00
CA THR A 117 -5.78 12.80 -22.39
C THR A 117 -4.48 12.01 -22.48
N ALA A 118 -3.60 12.16 -21.49
CA ALA A 118 -2.33 11.45 -21.43
C ALA A 118 -2.54 9.91 -21.39
N GLN A 119 -1.69 9.20 -22.12
CA GLN A 119 -1.80 7.75 -22.27
C GLN A 119 -1.12 7.01 -21.13
N ASN A 120 -1.64 5.83 -20.79
CA ASN A 120 -1.06 4.93 -19.77
C ASN A 120 -1.04 5.49 -18.35
N VAL A 121 -1.81 6.55 -18.06
CA VAL A 121 -2.01 7.11 -16.73
C VAL A 121 -3.33 6.58 -16.17
N LYS A 122 -3.28 5.90 -15.02
CA LYS A 122 -4.45 5.31 -14.38
C LYS A 122 -5.24 6.32 -13.56
N ILE A 123 -6.52 6.06 -13.36
CA ILE A 123 -7.38 6.83 -12.46
C ILE A 123 -7.53 6.03 -11.16
N ALA A 124 -6.99 6.56 -10.09
CA ALA A 124 -7.09 5.99 -8.75
C ALA A 124 -8.00 6.83 -7.86
N SER A 125 -8.75 6.18 -6.98
CA SER A 125 -9.60 6.85 -6.00
C SER A 125 -9.40 6.28 -4.61
N VAL A 126 -9.38 7.14 -3.58
CA VAL A 126 -9.54 6.67 -2.21
C VAL A 126 -11.02 6.41 -1.96
N CYS A 127 -11.34 5.32 -1.26
CA CYS A 127 -12.70 4.92 -0.92
C CYS A 127 -12.76 4.29 0.49
N GLY A 128 -13.91 3.75 0.85
CA GLY A 128 -14.07 3.00 2.09
C GLY A 128 -14.06 3.87 3.35
N GLY A 129 -14.57 5.10 3.27
CA GLY A 129 -14.57 6.04 4.39
C GLY A 129 -13.17 6.57 4.70
N PHE A 130 -12.33 6.75 3.68
CA PHE A 130 -11.00 7.31 3.83
C PHE A 130 -11.02 8.69 4.54
N PRO A 131 -10.12 8.98 5.51
CA PRO A 131 -8.94 8.17 5.90
C PRO A 131 -9.17 7.24 7.11
N SER A 132 -10.33 7.23 7.73
CA SER A 132 -10.52 6.53 9.02
C SER A 132 -11.02 5.09 8.89
N SER A 133 -11.63 4.73 7.77
CA SER A 133 -12.30 3.43 7.59
C SER A 133 -13.45 3.15 8.58
N GLN A 134 -13.85 4.13 9.39
CA GLN A 134 -14.82 3.98 10.47
C GLN A 134 -16.25 4.25 9.97
N THR A 135 -16.75 3.38 9.08
CA THR A 135 -18.12 3.42 8.54
C THR A 135 -18.61 2.00 8.25
N PHE A 136 -19.87 1.88 7.87
CA PHE A 136 -20.50 0.59 7.56
C PHE A 136 -19.91 -0.01 6.27
N VAL A 137 -19.76 -1.34 6.23
CA VAL A 137 -19.21 -2.05 5.06
C VAL A 137 -20.04 -1.78 3.80
N GLU A 138 -21.36 -1.71 3.91
CA GLU A 138 -22.26 -1.41 2.78
C GLU A 138 -22.00 -0.01 2.19
N VAL A 139 -21.60 0.95 3.02
CA VAL A 139 -21.21 2.29 2.56
C VAL A 139 -19.86 2.22 1.82
N LYS A 140 -18.91 1.44 2.32
CA LYS A 140 -17.60 1.24 1.64
C LYS A 140 -17.78 0.59 0.27
N ILE A 141 -18.63 -0.44 0.20
CA ILE A 141 -19.00 -1.13 -1.04
C ILE A 141 -19.65 -0.16 -2.03
N ALA A 142 -20.63 0.60 -1.57
CA ALA A 142 -21.35 1.55 -2.41
C ALA A 142 -20.43 2.66 -2.94
N GLU A 143 -19.57 3.23 -2.08
CA GLU A 143 -18.60 4.27 -2.48
C GLU A 143 -17.60 3.73 -3.52
N THR A 144 -17.08 2.52 -3.30
CA THR A 144 -16.16 1.84 -4.23
C THR A 144 -16.85 1.59 -5.57
N ALA A 145 -18.05 1.03 -5.57
CA ALA A 145 -18.80 0.78 -6.79
C ALA A 145 -19.10 2.07 -7.58
N MET A 146 -19.45 3.15 -6.90
CA MET A 146 -19.67 4.46 -7.52
C MET A 146 -18.39 5.04 -8.12
N ALA A 147 -17.24 4.92 -7.44
CA ALA A 147 -15.96 5.36 -7.98
C ALA A 147 -15.56 4.57 -9.25
N VAL A 148 -15.73 3.25 -9.23
CA VAL A 148 -15.48 2.38 -10.39
C VAL A 148 -16.42 2.73 -11.55
N MET A 149 -17.71 2.92 -11.29
CA MET A 149 -18.67 3.34 -12.33
C MET A 149 -18.33 4.70 -12.92
N SER A 150 -17.77 5.61 -12.14
CA SER A 150 -17.29 6.92 -12.60
C SER A 150 -16.02 6.84 -13.43
N GLY A 151 -15.29 5.71 -13.37
CA GLY A 151 -14.11 5.45 -14.18
C GLY A 151 -12.81 5.22 -13.42
N ALA A 152 -12.85 5.03 -12.09
CA ALA A 152 -11.69 4.60 -11.34
C ALA A 152 -11.26 3.19 -11.76
N GLU A 153 -9.99 3.03 -12.06
CA GLU A 153 -9.34 1.75 -12.39
C GLU A 153 -8.64 1.14 -11.17
N GLU A 154 -8.37 1.96 -10.17
CA GLU A 154 -7.65 1.58 -8.95
C GLU A 154 -8.33 2.22 -7.73
N ILE A 155 -8.45 1.45 -6.67
CA ILE A 155 -9.11 1.86 -5.43
C ILE A 155 -8.15 1.70 -4.26
N ASP A 156 -7.96 2.77 -3.49
CA ASP A 156 -7.15 2.76 -2.27
C ASP A 156 -8.09 2.83 -1.06
N ILE A 157 -8.13 1.81 -0.21
CA ILE A 157 -8.91 1.80 1.05
C ILE A 157 -7.99 1.69 2.26
N VAL A 158 -8.44 2.13 3.41
CA VAL A 158 -7.78 1.86 4.69
C VAL A 158 -8.38 0.60 5.29
N MET A 159 -7.55 -0.34 5.73
CA MET A 159 -8.04 -1.47 6.52
C MET A 159 -8.69 -0.98 7.82
N ASN A 160 -9.68 -1.70 8.34
CA ASN A 160 -10.28 -1.35 9.62
C ASN A 160 -9.31 -1.67 10.76
N LEU A 161 -8.61 -0.63 11.24
CA LEU A 161 -7.62 -0.78 12.32
C LEU A 161 -8.26 -1.25 13.64
N GLY A 162 -9.52 -0.89 13.91
CA GLY A 162 -10.23 -1.34 15.09
C GLY A 162 -10.36 -2.87 15.10
N TYR A 163 -10.84 -3.45 14.00
CA TYR A 163 -10.92 -4.92 13.86
C TYR A 163 -9.55 -5.59 13.98
N PHE A 164 -8.52 -4.99 13.38
CA PHE A 164 -7.16 -5.53 13.48
C PHE A 164 -6.65 -5.55 14.95
N LEU A 165 -6.81 -4.44 15.67
CA LEU A 165 -6.33 -4.30 17.05
C LEU A 165 -7.13 -5.15 18.06
N GLU A 166 -8.38 -5.48 17.75
CA GLU A 166 -9.21 -6.40 18.52
C GLU A 166 -9.02 -7.87 18.12
N GLU A 167 -8.12 -8.13 17.17
CA GLU A 167 -7.89 -9.45 16.55
C GLU A 167 -9.17 -10.05 15.91
N ASN A 168 -10.11 -9.21 15.56
CA ASN A 168 -11.31 -9.59 14.80
C ASN A 168 -10.99 -9.74 13.32
N TYR A 169 -10.12 -10.69 13.02
CA TYR A 169 -9.59 -10.90 11.66
C TYR A 169 -10.65 -11.40 10.68
N GLU A 170 -11.70 -12.05 11.16
CA GLU A 170 -12.80 -12.52 10.31
C GLU A 170 -13.55 -11.36 9.66
N GLU A 171 -13.97 -10.39 10.46
CA GLU A 171 -14.65 -9.19 9.95
C GLU A 171 -13.71 -8.32 9.10
N LEU A 172 -12.45 -8.21 9.50
CA LEU A 172 -11.46 -7.46 8.75
C LEU A 172 -11.25 -8.03 7.33
N VAL A 173 -11.06 -9.35 7.24
CA VAL A 173 -10.84 -10.06 5.97
C VAL A 173 -12.10 -10.01 5.11
N ALA A 174 -13.28 -10.26 5.69
CA ALA A 174 -14.56 -10.18 4.99
C ALA A 174 -14.78 -8.78 4.38
N GLU A 175 -14.53 -7.73 5.15
CA GLU A 175 -14.67 -6.34 4.67
C GLU A 175 -13.76 -6.06 3.47
N ILE A 176 -12.48 -6.47 3.53
CA ILE A 176 -11.53 -6.26 2.41
C ILE A 176 -11.97 -7.05 1.18
N GLN A 177 -12.43 -8.29 1.34
CA GLN A 177 -12.89 -9.13 0.25
C GLN A 177 -14.13 -8.54 -0.45
N GLU A 178 -15.13 -8.09 0.31
CA GLU A 178 -16.33 -7.45 -0.25
C GLU A 178 -15.99 -6.16 -1.03
N VAL A 179 -15.07 -5.36 -0.51
CA VAL A 179 -14.58 -4.18 -1.24
C VAL A 179 -13.80 -4.60 -2.50
N LYS A 180 -12.97 -5.66 -2.43
CA LYS A 180 -12.26 -6.18 -3.61
C LYS A 180 -13.22 -6.62 -4.70
N ASP A 181 -14.28 -7.32 -4.35
CA ASP A 181 -15.32 -7.74 -5.30
C ASP A 181 -15.99 -6.53 -5.97
N SER A 182 -16.16 -5.43 -5.21
CA SER A 182 -16.72 -4.18 -5.72
C SER A 182 -15.80 -3.43 -6.68
N CYS A 183 -14.49 -3.69 -6.65
CA CYS A 183 -13.52 -3.16 -7.61
C CYS A 183 -13.67 -3.78 -9.01
N ARG A 184 -14.35 -4.93 -9.15
CA ARG A 184 -14.47 -5.69 -10.41
C ARG A 184 -13.09 -6.01 -10.99
N GLU A 185 -12.79 -5.52 -12.21
CA GLU A 185 -11.48 -5.66 -12.87
C GLU A 185 -10.43 -4.67 -12.35
N GLY A 186 -10.82 -3.73 -11.47
CA GLY A 186 -9.93 -2.72 -10.91
C GLY A 186 -9.00 -3.29 -9.84
N LYS A 187 -7.87 -2.63 -9.64
CA LYS A 187 -6.91 -2.99 -8.59
C LYS A 187 -7.32 -2.41 -7.24
N LEU A 188 -7.19 -3.22 -6.19
CA LEU A 188 -7.37 -2.79 -4.81
C LEU A 188 -6.02 -2.59 -4.13
N LYS A 189 -5.81 -1.41 -3.54
CA LYS A 189 -4.65 -1.11 -2.71
C LYS A 189 -5.12 -0.91 -1.26
N VAL A 190 -4.64 -1.77 -0.36
CA VAL A 190 -5.02 -1.74 1.06
C VAL A 190 -3.97 -0.98 1.86
N ILE A 191 -4.40 0.13 2.46
CA ILE A 191 -3.57 0.97 3.34
C ILE A 191 -3.53 0.32 4.71
N LEU A 192 -2.34 -0.06 5.14
CA LEU A 192 -2.11 -0.67 6.45
C LEU A 192 -2.07 0.37 7.58
N GLU A 193 -1.78 1.64 7.25
CA GLU A 193 -1.55 2.74 8.20
C GLU A 193 -0.42 2.40 9.19
N THR A 194 0.75 2.16 8.64
CA THR A 194 1.92 1.66 9.38
C THR A 194 2.31 2.52 10.57
N GLY A 195 2.05 3.84 10.50
CA GLY A 195 2.27 4.75 11.62
C GLY A 195 1.36 4.52 12.82
N ALA A 196 0.19 3.88 12.63
CA ALA A 196 -0.71 3.47 13.71
C ALA A 196 -0.38 2.07 14.23
N LEU A 197 0.13 1.18 13.37
CA LEU A 197 0.51 -0.20 13.74
C LEU A 197 1.79 -0.27 14.57
N CYS A 198 2.68 0.69 14.39
CA CYS A 198 3.93 0.94 15.11
C CYS A 198 5.00 -0.16 15.00
N THR A 199 4.68 -1.43 15.19
CA THR A 199 5.66 -2.52 15.28
C THR A 199 5.81 -3.31 13.99
N PRO A 200 6.98 -3.89 13.70
CA PRO A 200 7.16 -4.79 12.56
C PRO A 200 6.21 -5.98 12.59
N ASP A 201 5.91 -6.55 13.75
CA ASP A 201 4.98 -7.68 13.91
C ASP A 201 3.56 -7.31 13.46
N ASN A 202 3.05 -6.17 13.91
CA ASN A 202 1.73 -5.70 13.50
C ASN A 202 1.68 -5.39 12.00
N ILE A 203 2.74 -4.76 11.47
CA ILE A 203 2.84 -4.45 10.02
C ILE A 203 2.86 -5.75 9.21
N GLN A 204 3.61 -6.75 9.64
CA GLN A 204 3.66 -8.06 8.98
C GLN A 204 2.29 -8.75 9.00
N LYS A 205 1.65 -8.86 10.17
CA LYS A 205 0.31 -9.48 10.30
C LYS A 205 -0.73 -8.77 9.45
N ALA A 206 -0.76 -7.44 9.49
CA ALA A 206 -1.68 -6.64 8.67
C ALA A 206 -1.44 -6.85 7.17
N ALA A 207 -0.17 -6.90 6.73
CA ALA A 207 0.20 -7.19 5.35
C ALA A 207 -0.26 -8.58 4.92
N ILE A 208 -0.06 -9.60 5.74
CA ILE A 208 -0.49 -10.99 5.48
C ILE A 208 -2.01 -11.03 5.29
N LEU A 209 -2.78 -10.45 6.22
CA LEU A 209 -4.24 -10.44 6.14
C LEU A 209 -4.72 -9.71 4.87
N ALA A 210 -4.18 -8.55 4.57
CA ALA A 210 -4.55 -7.79 3.37
C ALA A 210 -4.26 -8.57 2.07
N MET A 211 -3.09 -9.20 1.95
CA MET A 211 -2.71 -9.97 0.77
C MET A 211 -3.59 -11.22 0.58
N TYR A 212 -3.84 -11.98 1.65
CA TYR A 212 -4.76 -13.14 1.58
C TYR A 212 -6.23 -12.75 1.37
N SER A 213 -6.59 -11.47 1.61
CA SER A 213 -7.93 -10.94 1.30
C SER A 213 -8.08 -10.46 -0.15
N GLY A 214 -7.03 -10.62 -0.98
CA GLY A 214 -7.08 -10.28 -2.40
C GLY A 214 -6.63 -8.86 -2.74
N ALA A 215 -5.87 -8.20 -1.86
CA ALA A 215 -5.23 -6.93 -2.20
C ALA A 215 -4.22 -7.09 -3.34
N ASP A 216 -4.32 -6.26 -4.38
CA ASP A 216 -3.32 -6.20 -5.46
C ASP A 216 -2.07 -5.43 -5.01
N PHE A 217 -2.24 -4.49 -4.08
CA PHE A 217 -1.17 -3.75 -3.43
C PHE A 217 -1.42 -3.64 -1.94
N ILE A 218 -0.36 -3.64 -1.16
CA ILE A 218 -0.37 -3.11 0.20
C ILE A 218 0.28 -1.73 0.21
N LYS A 219 -0.30 -0.79 0.96
CA LYS A 219 0.12 0.61 1.00
C LYS A 219 0.47 1.01 2.42
N THR A 220 1.50 1.85 2.59
CA THR A 220 1.96 2.22 3.93
C THR A 220 0.96 3.08 4.70
N SER A 221 0.51 4.19 4.13
CA SER A 221 -0.12 5.25 4.95
C SER A 221 -1.16 6.07 4.18
N THR A 222 -2.09 6.67 4.92
CA THR A 222 -3.03 7.66 4.38
C THR A 222 -2.39 9.02 4.13
N GLY A 223 -1.35 9.36 4.89
CA GLY A 223 -0.81 10.72 5.00
C GLY A 223 -1.70 11.67 5.82
N LYS A 224 -2.65 11.13 6.63
CA LYS A 224 -3.61 11.86 7.44
C LYS A 224 -3.60 11.35 8.89
N GLY A 225 -3.23 12.21 9.82
CA GLY A 225 -3.35 11.93 11.26
C GLY A 225 -2.24 11.09 11.90
N TYR A 226 -1.66 10.14 11.19
CA TYR A 226 -0.55 9.31 11.66
C TYR A 226 0.74 9.61 10.91
N PRO A 227 1.93 9.22 11.48
CA PRO A 227 3.18 9.27 10.74
C PRO A 227 3.07 8.54 9.39
N GLY A 228 3.70 9.13 8.36
CA GLY A 228 3.72 8.54 7.01
C GLY A 228 4.68 7.34 6.91
N ALA A 229 5.08 7.03 5.67
CA ALA A 229 6.01 5.95 5.39
C ALA A 229 7.35 6.12 6.12
N THR A 230 7.89 5.03 6.64
CA THR A 230 9.27 4.94 7.12
C THR A 230 10.03 3.85 6.36
N PRO A 231 11.35 3.98 6.24
CA PRO A 231 12.18 2.95 5.63
C PRO A 231 12.00 1.57 6.27
N GLU A 232 11.87 1.53 7.60
CA GLU A 232 11.67 0.30 8.38
C GLU A 232 10.32 -0.36 8.07
N ALA A 233 9.24 0.42 7.98
CA ALA A 233 7.93 -0.10 7.61
C ALA A 233 7.93 -0.66 6.18
N VAL A 234 8.55 0.06 5.23
CA VAL A 234 8.67 -0.39 3.83
C VAL A 234 9.51 -1.66 3.72
N TYR A 235 10.62 -1.76 4.46
CA TYR A 235 11.43 -2.98 4.53
C TYR A 235 10.61 -4.16 5.03
N THR A 236 9.89 -4.00 6.15
CA THR A 236 9.04 -5.06 6.72
C THR A 236 7.96 -5.52 5.74
N MET A 237 7.30 -4.57 5.07
CA MET A 237 6.30 -4.88 4.03
C MET A 237 6.93 -5.62 2.84
N CYS A 238 8.11 -5.21 2.37
CA CYS A 238 8.82 -5.89 1.30
C CYS A 238 9.22 -7.32 1.67
N GLN A 239 9.72 -7.55 2.89
CA GLN A 239 10.02 -8.90 3.36
C GLN A 239 8.76 -9.78 3.39
N THR A 240 7.64 -9.22 3.83
CA THR A 240 6.36 -9.94 3.87
C THR A 240 5.85 -10.27 2.46
N ILE A 241 5.93 -9.33 1.51
CA ILE A 241 5.57 -9.55 0.10
C ILE A 241 6.45 -10.65 -0.51
N LYS A 242 7.76 -10.60 -0.26
CA LYS A 242 8.71 -11.60 -0.76
C LYS A 242 8.34 -13.00 -0.29
N LYS A 243 8.09 -13.14 1.02
CA LYS A 243 7.67 -14.43 1.59
C LYS A 243 6.32 -14.89 1.08
N TYR A 244 5.35 -13.98 0.93
CA TYR A 244 4.06 -14.28 0.35
C TYR A 244 4.21 -14.83 -1.08
N HIS A 245 5.04 -14.19 -1.90
CA HIS A 245 5.33 -14.66 -3.26
C HIS A 245 6.00 -16.05 -3.26
N GLU A 246 6.94 -16.31 -2.35
CA GLU A 246 7.56 -17.63 -2.21
C GLU A 246 6.55 -18.73 -1.85
N ILE A 247 5.55 -18.41 -1.03
CA ILE A 247 4.52 -19.37 -0.57
C ILE A 247 3.46 -19.61 -1.65
N THR A 248 2.99 -18.54 -2.32
CA THR A 248 1.81 -18.59 -3.19
C THR A 248 2.13 -18.57 -4.68
N GLY A 249 3.30 -18.09 -5.07
CA GLY A 249 3.65 -17.76 -6.46
C GLY A 249 3.04 -16.44 -6.97
N GLU A 250 2.16 -15.80 -6.21
CA GLU A 250 1.50 -14.55 -6.60
C GLU A 250 2.35 -13.32 -6.27
N LYS A 251 2.30 -12.30 -7.13
CA LYS A 251 2.98 -11.03 -6.91
C LYS A 251 1.97 -9.97 -6.43
N VAL A 252 2.20 -9.44 -5.26
CA VAL A 252 1.48 -8.28 -4.71
C VAL A 252 2.38 -7.05 -4.78
N GLY A 253 1.83 -5.90 -5.15
CA GLY A 253 2.56 -4.65 -5.25
C GLY A 253 2.71 -3.95 -3.91
N ILE A 254 3.64 -3.00 -3.86
CA ILE A 254 3.81 -2.08 -2.74
C ILE A 254 3.57 -0.64 -3.17
N LYS A 255 2.81 0.12 -2.37
CA LYS A 255 2.68 1.58 -2.52
C LYS A 255 3.21 2.28 -1.28
N VAL A 256 4.20 3.13 -1.47
CA VAL A 256 4.78 3.96 -0.42
C VAL A 256 4.12 5.33 -0.47
N SER A 257 3.58 5.82 0.65
CA SER A 257 2.91 7.11 0.71
C SER A 257 2.95 7.74 2.09
N GLY A 258 2.70 9.05 2.15
CA GLY A 258 2.78 9.82 3.38
C GLY A 258 4.19 10.36 3.64
N GLY A 259 4.42 11.63 3.29
CA GLY A 259 5.68 12.31 3.57
C GLY A 259 6.76 12.21 2.49
N VAL A 260 6.54 11.49 1.40
CA VAL A 260 7.49 11.43 0.27
C VAL A 260 7.36 12.71 -0.55
N ARG A 261 8.36 13.59 -0.49
CA ARG A 261 8.30 14.93 -1.08
C ARG A 261 9.39 15.20 -2.07
N THR A 262 10.55 14.60 -1.89
CA THR A 262 11.77 14.86 -2.64
C THR A 262 12.28 13.61 -3.35
N ALA A 263 13.12 13.81 -4.35
CA ALA A 263 13.80 12.72 -5.05
C ALA A 263 14.65 11.87 -4.08
N GLU A 264 15.28 12.49 -3.07
CA GLU A 264 16.03 11.79 -2.03
C GLU A 264 15.13 10.84 -1.23
N ASP A 265 13.94 11.31 -0.81
CA ASP A 265 12.99 10.44 -0.12
C ASP A 265 12.60 9.26 -0.99
N ALA A 266 12.28 9.51 -2.26
CA ALA A 266 11.84 8.49 -3.20
C ALA A 266 12.94 7.47 -3.52
N VAL A 267 14.19 7.90 -3.67
CA VAL A 267 15.32 7.02 -3.94
C VAL A 267 15.62 6.07 -2.77
N LYS A 268 15.43 6.51 -1.52
CA LYS A 268 15.53 5.62 -0.35
C LYS A 268 14.57 4.44 -0.47
N TYR A 269 13.30 4.72 -0.73
CA TYR A 269 12.28 3.68 -0.88
C TYR A 269 12.51 2.82 -2.11
N TYR A 270 12.89 3.42 -3.24
CA TYR A 270 13.28 2.68 -4.44
C TYR A 270 14.42 1.70 -4.15
N THR A 271 15.43 2.14 -3.41
CA THR A 271 16.56 1.31 -3.02
C THR A 271 16.13 0.13 -2.17
N ILE A 272 15.28 0.34 -1.15
CA ILE A 272 14.77 -0.76 -0.30
C ILE A 272 13.98 -1.77 -1.13
N VAL A 273 13.05 -1.30 -1.98
CA VAL A 273 12.25 -2.19 -2.83
C VAL A 273 13.15 -2.99 -3.77
N LYS A 274 14.14 -2.35 -4.40
CA LYS A 274 15.10 -2.99 -5.30
C LYS A 274 15.91 -4.09 -4.60
N GLU A 275 16.46 -3.79 -3.43
CA GLU A 275 17.35 -4.73 -2.73
C GLU A 275 16.57 -5.89 -2.08
N VAL A 276 15.34 -5.69 -1.64
CA VAL A 276 14.54 -6.74 -0.99
C VAL A 276 13.73 -7.57 -1.99
N LEU A 277 13.04 -6.91 -2.93
CA LEU A 277 12.13 -7.57 -3.88
C LEU A 277 12.75 -7.82 -5.26
N GLY A 278 13.84 -7.11 -5.58
CA GLY A 278 14.51 -7.24 -6.87
C GLY A 278 13.89 -6.41 -7.99
N ASN A 279 14.53 -6.48 -9.16
CA ASN A 279 14.18 -5.66 -10.33
C ASN A 279 12.78 -5.95 -10.87
N ASP A 280 12.23 -7.13 -10.64
CA ASP A 280 10.92 -7.54 -11.10
C ASP A 280 9.78 -6.70 -10.50
N TRP A 281 10.02 -6.06 -9.36
CA TRP A 281 9.06 -5.14 -8.75
C TRP A 281 9.22 -3.67 -9.19
N LEU A 282 10.31 -3.31 -9.88
CA LEU A 282 10.59 -1.92 -10.27
C LEU A 282 9.82 -1.49 -11.52
N ASN A 283 8.51 -1.64 -11.47
CA ASN A 283 7.56 -1.21 -12.50
C ASN A 283 6.25 -0.73 -11.85
N ASN A 284 5.43 -0.01 -12.58
CA ASN A 284 4.21 0.59 -12.04
C ASN A 284 3.05 -0.40 -11.80
N ASP A 285 3.18 -1.66 -12.20
CA ASP A 285 2.22 -2.70 -11.84
C ASP A 285 2.46 -3.27 -10.44
N LEU A 286 3.66 -3.10 -9.88
CA LEU A 286 4.07 -3.69 -8.60
C LEU A 286 4.69 -2.69 -7.62
N PHE A 287 5.06 -1.48 -8.05
CA PHE A 287 5.60 -0.46 -7.16
C PHE A 287 5.02 0.92 -7.49
N ARG A 288 4.53 1.62 -6.47
CA ARG A 288 4.00 2.98 -6.58
C ARG A 288 4.49 3.87 -5.45
N ILE A 289 4.53 5.16 -5.72
CA ILE A 289 4.86 6.20 -4.74
C ILE A 289 3.75 7.26 -4.78
N GLY A 290 2.96 7.32 -3.71
CA GLY A 290 1.90 8.31 -3.57
C GLY A 290 2.44 9.64 -3.07
N ALA A 291 2.40 10.67 -3.89
CA ALA A 291 2.94 11.98 -3.58
C ALA A 291 2.21 13.11 -4.31
N SER A 292 2.23 14.32 -3.73
CA SER A 292 1.65 15.53 -4.33
C SER A 292 2.68 16.40 -5.07
N ASN A 293 3.94 16.44 -4.59
CA ASN A 293 4.96 17.36 -5.07
C ASN A 293 6.18 16.68 -5.70
N LEU A 294 6.31 15.37 -5.56
CA LEU A 294 7.48 14.61 -6.01
C LEU A 294 7.71 14.73 -7.52
N MET A 295 6.63 14.77 -8.32
CA MET A 295 6.69 14.96 -9.77
C MET A 295 7.52 16.21 -10.10
N ALA A 296 7.16 17.35 -9.54
CA ALA A 296 7.86 18.63 -9.81
C ALA A 296 9.32 18.62 -9.34
N ASP A 297 9.63 17.98 -8.21
CA ASP A 297 11.02 17.90 -7.72
C ASP A 297 11.89 17.05 -8.66
N ILE A 298 11.36 15.94 -9.17
CA ILE A 298 12.08 15.10 -10.13
C ILE A 298 12.27 15.82 -11.47
N GLU A 299 11.24 16.46 -12.01
CA GLU A 299 11.30 17.24 -13.25
C GLU A 299 12.40 18.31 -13.15
N HIS A 300 12.41 19.09 -12.07
CA HIS A 300 13.44 20.10 -11.82
C HIS A 300 14.87 19.52 -11.81
N ARG A 301 15.06 18.34 -11.20
CA ARG A 301 16.38 17.67 -11.15
C ARG A 301 16.81 17.08 -12.47
N LEU A 302 15.86 16.71 -13.31
CA LEU A 302 16.14 16.24 -14.66
C LEU A 302 16.39 17.38 -15.64
N GLY A 303 16.35 18.63 -15.21
CA GLY A 303 16.76 19.82 -15.97
C GLY A 303 15.60 20.60 -16.60
N GLU A 304 14.48 20.61 -15.93
CA GLU A 304 13.33 21.50 -16.24
C GLU A 304 13.33 22.75 -15.41
#